data_eb289aaab06ab8e99335ba6212c79cbc
#
_entry.id   eb289aaab06ab8e99335ba6212c79cbc
#
_cell.length_a   1.000
_cell.length_b   1.000
_cell.length_c   1.000
_cell.angle_alpha   90.00
_cell.angle_beta   90.00
_cell.angle_gamma   90.00
#
_symmetry.space_group_name_H-M   'P 1'
#
loop_
_entity.id
_entity.type
_entity.pdbx_description
1 polymer ?
#
loop_
_entity_poly.entity_id
_entity_poly.type
_entity_poly.pdbx_seq_one_letter_code
_entity_poly.pdbx_strand_id
1 'polypeptide(L)'
;VLTEPALRDEVDRVAAAVGVRVVHADATSPVSRKSWAAAAAVVLDEAAMDRCRQNALPRRAHVIVLTRAEPASATWAAAITVGAQQVLRLPAQEHELVRELSDAAESARETRLRGEVIAVIGGRGGAGASLFAAALAQVATDALLVDVDPWGGGIDLLVGGETAPGLRWPDLALQGGRLNWSAVREALPRHRGISMLSGTRRGYELDAGPVEAVVDAGRRGGATVICDLPRRLSDATQTALNTADLVVLVSPCDVRACAATATISPVLSTINPNVGLVVRGPSPGGLRAAEVAEIAGVPLLASMKAEPRLAEQLEHGGLRLRRRSALAAAARRVLAVLPPRSAPKQNGQAA
;
A
#
# COMPACT_ATOMS: atom_id res chain seq x y z
N VAL A 1 -6.15 -13.85 -21.64
CA VAL A 1 -7.48 -14.04 -22.26
C VAL A 1 -7.30 -14.28 -23.73
N LEU A 2 -7.28 -15.53 -24.14
CA LEU A 2 -7.07 -15.93 -25.53
C LEU A 2 -8.28 -16.74 -26.00
N THR A 3 -8.79 -16.44 -27.18
CA THR A 3 -9.91 -17.17 -27.81
C THR A 3 -9.40 -18.23 -28.77
N GLU A 4 -8.24 -18.02 -29.40
CA GLU A 4 -7.65 -18.91 -30.36
C GLU A 4 -6.89 -20.05 -29.66
N PRO A 5 -7.25 -21.34 -29.88
CA PRO A 5 -6.61 -22.48 -29.21
C PRO A 5 -5.11 -22.57 -29.47
N ALA A 6 -4.68 -22.34 -30.70
CA ALA A 6 -3.26 -22.43 -31.09
C ALA A 6 -2.39 -21.39 -30.34
N LEU A 7 -2.89 -20.15 -30.12
CA LEU A 7 -2.20 -19.16 -29.31
C LEU A 7 -2.17 -19.53 -27.83
N ARG A 8 -3.22 -20.21 -27.33
CA ARG A 8 -3.23 -20.75 -25.94
C ARG A 8 -2.13 -21.77 -25.74
N ASP A 9 -2.02 -22.74 -26.63
CA ASP A 9 -1.02 -23.81 -26.55
C ASP A 9 0.41 -23.24 -26.58
N GLU A 10 0.65 -22.26 -27.45
CA GLU A 10 1.94 -21.57 -27.52
C GLU A 10 2.26 -20.78 -26.25
N VAL A 11 1.30 -20.04 -25.71
CA VAL A 11 1.48 -19.29 -24.45
C VAL A 11 1.67 -20.25 -23.28
N ASP A 12 0.95 -21.36 -23.21
CA ASP A 12 1.12 -22.36 -22.15
C ASP A 12 2.52 -22.99 -22.18
N ARG A 13 3.02 -23.28 -23.39
CA ARG A 13 4.37 -23.81 -23.58
C ARG A 13 5.45 -22.80 -23.14
N VAL A 14 5.33 -21.54 -23.57
CA VAL A 14 6.26 -20.47 -23.19
C VAL A 14 6.19 -20.21 -21.69
N ALA A 15 4.99 -20.12 -21.11
CA ALA A 15 4.81 -19.90 -19.68
C ALA A 15 5.40 -21.04 -18.84
N ALA A 16 5.26 -22.29 -19.27
CA ALA A 16 5.88 -23.42 -18.62
C ALA A 16 7.42 -23.34 -18.65
N ALA A 17 8.00 -22.91 -19.78
CA ALA A 17 9.45 -22.72 -19.91
C ALA A 17 9.97 -21.60 -18.98
N VAL A 18 9.20 -20.55 -18.76
CA VAL A 18 9.52 -19.44 -17.83
C VAL A 18 9.19 -19.77 -16.37
N GLY A 19 8.44 -20.85 -16.11
CA GLY A 19 8.01 -21.25 -14.76
C GLY A 19 6.89 -20.36 -14.19
N VAL A 20 6.06 -19.78 -15.04
CA VAL A 20 4.88 -18.99 -14.63
C VAL A 20 3.61 -19.80 -14.82
N ARG A 21 2.66 -19.62 -13.89
CA ARG A 21 1.36 -20.28 -13.95
C ARG A 21 0.40 -19.45 -14.79
N VAL A 22 -0.20 -20.09 -15.81
CA VAL A 22 -1.25 -19.48 -16.61
C VAL A 22 -2.62 -19.67 -15.93
N VAL A 23 -3.44 -18.65 -16.02
CA VAL A 23 -4.86 -18.71 -15.67
C VAL A 23 -5.66 -18.29 -16.89
N HIS A 24 -6.35 -19.26 -17.50
CA HIS A 24 -7.21 -18.96 -18.63
C HIS A 24 -8.51 -18.32 -18.15
N ALA A 25 -8.77 -17.10 -18.58
CA ALA A 25 -10.08 -16.49 -18.40
C ALA A 25 -11.03 -17.03 -19.48
N ASP A 26 -12.26 -17.27 -19.08
CA ASP A 26 -13.29 -17.73 -20.00
C ASP A 26 -13.47 -16.72 -21.14
N ALA A 27 -13.50 -17.25 -22.38
CA ALA A 27 -13.65 -16.46 -23.60
C ALA A 27 -15.02 -15.73 -23.67
N THR A 28 -16.02 -16.18 -22.93
CA THR A 28 -17.38 -15.65 -22.94
C THR A 28 -17.67 -14.67 -21.81
N SER A 29 -16.89 -14.73 -20.73
CA SER A 29 -17.10 -13.92 -19.53
C SER A 29 -16.25 -12.64 -19.52
N PRO A 30 -16.76 -11.50 -18.99
CA PRO A 30 -15.98 -10.30 -18.86
C PRO A 30 -14.82 -10.49 -17.88
N VAL A 31 -13.65 -9.98 -18.23
CA VAL A 31 -12.48 -10.02 -17.33
C VAL A 31 -12.76 -9.18 -16.09
N SER A 32 -12.70 -9.78 -14.90
CA SER A 32 -12.92 -9.07 -13.66
C SER A 32 -11.77 -8.10 -13.38
N ARG A 33 -12.08 -6.92 -12.81
CA ARG A 33 -11.06 -5.95 -12.38
C ARG A 33 -10.05 -6.58 -11.41
N LYS A 34 -10.52 -7.48 -10.54
CA LYS A 34 -9.67 -8.19 -9.58
C LYS A 34 -8.65 -9.10 -10.27
N SER A 35 -9.09 -9.91 -11.24
CA SER A 35 -8.19 -10.78 -12.02
C SER A 35 -7.23 -9.97 -12.88
N TRP A 36 -7.71 -8.89 -13.49
CA TRP A 36 -6.91 -7.95 -14.26
C TRP A 36 -5.77 -7.35 -13.43
N ALA A 37 -6.08 -6.85 -12.23
CA ALA A 37 -5.08 -6.22 -11.36
C ALA A 37 -4.11 -7.23 -10.73
N ALA A 38 -4.57 -8.45 -10.41
CA ALA A 38 -3.76 -9.45 -9.71
C ALA A 38 -2.79 -10.24 -10.61
N ALA A 39 -2.97 -10.23 -11.93
CA ALA A 39 -2.10 -10.94 -12.85
C ALA A 39 -0.71 -10.29 -12.94
N ALA A 40 0.38 -11.04 -13.06
CA ALA A 40 1.71 -10.50 -13.36
C ALA A 40 1.73 -9.89 -14.77
N ALA A 41 1.26 -10.64 -15.78
CA ALA A 41 1.04 -10.18 -17.14
C ALA A 41 -0.37 -10.52 -17.61
N VAL A 42 -0.89 -9.78 -18.57
CA VAL A 42 -2.15 -10.06 -19.24
C VAL A 42 -1.86 -10.25 -20.72
N VAL A 43 -2.21 -11.42 -21.25
CA VAL A 43 -2.04 -11.77 -22.65
C VAL A 43 -3.42 -11.81 -23.31
N LEU A 44 -3.57 -11.09 -24.42
CA LEU A 44 -4.82 -10.93 -25.16
C LEU A 44 -4.61 -11.34 -26.63
N ASP A 45 -5.64 -11.86 -27.27
CA ASP A 45 -5.75 -11.86 -28.73
C ASP A 45 -6.63 -10.71 -29.22
N GLU A 46 -6.77 -10.55 -30.52
CA GLU A 46 -7.57 -9.47 -31.13
C GLU A 46 -9.03 -9.48 -30.66
N ALA A 47 -9.66 -10.65 -30.57
CA ALA A 47 -11.04 -10.78 -30.09
C ALA A 47 -11.18 -10.44 -28.61
N ALA A 48 -10.17 -10.74 -27.80
CA ALA A 48 -10.17 -10.39 -26.37
C ALA A 48 -9.94 -8.89 -26.15
N MET A 49 -9.17 -8.22 -26.99
CA MET A 49 -8.98 -6.77 -26.92
C MET A 49 -10.31 -6.00 -27.00
N ASP A 50 -11.17 -6.34 -27.94
CA ASP A 50 -12.46 -5.66 -28.11
C ASP A 50 -13.36 -5.78 -26.87
N ARG A 51 -13.35 -6.94 -26.25
CA ARG A 51 -14.07 -7.16 -24.98
C ARG A 51 -13.47 -6.40 -23.82
N CYS A 52 -12.15 -6.32 -23.70
CA CYS A 52 -11.49 -5.57 -22.65
C CYS A 52 -11.75 -4.05 -22.78
N ARG A 53 -11.83 -3.52 -24.01
CA ARG A 53 -12.21 -2.12 -24.26
C ARG A 53 -13.57 -1.75 -23.68
N GLN A 54 -14.54 -2.64 -23.81
CA GLN A 54 -15.93 -2.42 -23.34
C GLN A 54 -16.02 -2.36 -21.81
N ASN A 55 -15.07 -2.97 -21.09
CA ASN A 55 -15.10 -3.10 -19.63
C ASN A 55 -14.35 -1.99 -18.87
N ALA A 56 -13.82 -0.97 -19.55
CA ALA A 56 -13.09 0.15 -18.95
C ALA A 56 -12.10 -0.30 -17.86
N LEU A 57 -11.25 -1.26 -18.20
CA LEU A 57 -10.23 -1.79 -17.28
C LEU A 57 -9.12 -0.75 -17.08
N PRO A 58 -8.56 -0.63 -15.86
CA PRO A 58 -7.51 0.33 -15.58
C PRO A 58 -6.24 0.00 -16.37
N ARG A 59 -5.49 1.02 -16.78
CA ARG A 59 -4.18 0.82 -17.40
C ARG A 59 -3.22 0.15 -16.43
N ARG A 60 -2.40 -0.76 -16.95
CA ARG A 60 -1.39 -1.49 -16.18
C ARG A 60 -0.18 -1.84 -17.04
N ALA A 61 0.93 -2.21 -16.37
CA ALA A 61 2.09 -2.79 -17.04
C ALA A 61 1.84 -4.24 -17.48
N HIS A 62 2.64 -4.71 -18.41
CA HIS A 62 2.67 -6.08 -18.93
C HIS A 62 1.33 -6.54 -19.53
N VAL A 63 0.73 -5.70 -20.38
CA VAL A 63 -0.38 -6.09 -21.24
C VAL A 63 0.21 -6.35 -22.63
N ILE A 64 0.07 -7.58 -23.11
CA ILE A 64 0.65 -8.07 -24.37
C ILE A 64 -0.50 -8.54 -25.28
N VAL A 65 -0.46 -8.13 -26.53
CA VAL A 65 -1.38 -8.61 -27.55
C VAL A 65 -0.66 -9.59 -28.46
N LEU A 66 -1.30 -10.72 -28.72
CA LEU A 66 -0.75 -11.74 -29.65
C LEU A 66 -1.56 -11.79 -30.92
N THR A 67 -0.85 -11.93 -32.03
CA THR A 67 -1.42 -12.15 -33.37
C THR A 67 -0.68 -13.30 -34.08
N ARG A 68 -1.31 -13.93 -35.05
CA ARG A 68 -0.65 -14.91 -35.94
C ARG A 68 -0.25 -14.31 -37.27
N ALA A 69 -0.99 -13.31 -37.69
CA ALA A 69 -0.70 -12.56 -38.95
C ALA A 69 -0.01 -11.23 -38.61
N GLU A 70 0.47 -10.56 -39.65
CA GLU A 70 0.98 -9.19 -39.51
C GLU A 70 -0.13 -8.28 -38.96
N PRO A 71 0.10 -7.55 -37.85
CA PRO A 71 -0.93 -6.73 -37.27
C PRO A 71 -1.28 -5.56 -38.17
N ALA A 72 -2.58 -5.40 -38.45
CA ALA A 72 -3.09 -4.28 -39.21
C ALA A 72 -3.06 -2.98 -38.39
N SER A 73 -3.17 -1.82 -39.04
CA SER A 73 -3.24 -0.52 -38.33
C SER A 73 -4.38 -0.46 -37.30
N ALA A 74 -5.49 -1.13 -37.58
CA ALA A 74 -6.61 -1.24 -36.64
C ALA A 74 -6.26 -2.02 -35.36
N THR A 75 -5.45 -3.10 -35.49
CA THR A 75 -4.95 -3.91 -34.37
C THR A 75 -4.04 -3.06 -33.47
N TRP A 76 -3.15 -2.26 -34.04
CA TRP A 76 -2.31 -1.32 -33.29
C TRP A 76 -3.13 -0.26 -32.55
N ALA A 77 -4.13 0.35 -33.20
CA ALA A 77 -5.00 1.34 -32.58
C ALA A 77 -5.80 0.74 -31.39
N ALA A 78 -6.30 -0.49 -31.54
CA ALA A 78 -6.99 -1.23 -30.49
C ALA A 78 -6.06 -1.58 -29.33
N ALA A 79 -4.83 -2.02 -29.62
CA ALA A 79 -3.81 -2.33 -28.62
C ALA A 79 -3.44 -1.10 -27.77
N ILE A 80 -3.24 0.06 -28.37
CA ILE A 80 -3.01 1.32 -27.66
C ILE A 80 -4.19 1.67 -26.76
N THR A 81 -5.40 1.47 -27.24
CA THR A 81 -6.63 1.79 -26.47
C THR A 81 -6.77 0.92 -25.23
N VAL A 82 -6.44 -0.37 -25.32
CA VAL A 82 -6.49 -1.31 -24.17
C VAL A 82 -5.27 -1.16 -23.25
N GLY A 83 -4.30 -0.34 -23.64
CA GLY A 83 -3.08 -0.08 -22.88
C GLY A 83 -2.03 -1.17 -23.02
N ALA A 84 -2.04 -1.91 -24.15
CA ALA A 84 -1.01 -2.88 -24.46
C ALA A 84 0.35 -2.20 -24.67
N GLN A 85 1.39 -2.80 -24.13
CA GLN A 85 2.77 -2.34 -24.29
C GLN A 85 3.43 -2.93 -25.52
N GLN A 86 2.99 -4.13 -25.93
CA GLN A 86 3.52 -4.83 -27.10
C GLN A 86 2.42 -5.56 -27.87
N VAL A 87 2.64 -5.67 -29.16
CA VAL A 87 1.89 -6.56 -30.06
C VAL A 87 2.91 -7.51 -30.67
N LEU A 88 2.78 -8.79 -30.39
CA LEU A 88 3.73 -9.83 -30.81
C LEU A 88 3.07 -10.82 -31.79
N ARG A 89 3.80 -11.16 -32.84
CA ARG A 89 3.38 -12.17 -33.80
C ARG A 89 3.99 -13.54 -33.46
N LEU A 90 3.15 -14.51 -33.15
CA LEU A 90 3.61 -15.88 -32.90
C LEU A 90 3.45 -16.76 -34.15
N PRO A 91 4.39 -17.71 -34.38
CA PRO A 91 5.54 -18.06 -33.55
C PRO A 91 6.78 -17.18 -33.76
N ALA A 92 6.76 -16.25 -34.72
CA ALA A 92 7.96 -15.53 -35.17
C ALA A 92 8.67 -14.73 -34.04
N GLN A 93 7.90 -14.22 -33.06
CA GLN A 93 8.40 -13.40 -31.98
C GLN A 93 8.24 -14.09 -30.62
N GLU A 94 8.44 -15.40 -30.60
CA GLU A 94 8.31 -16.17 -29.35
C GLU A 94 9.34 -15.75 -28.29
N HIS A 95 10.54 -15.41 -28.71
CA HIS A 95 11.60 -15.00 -27.77
C HIS A 95 11.30 -13.68 -27.07
N GLU A 96 10.58 -12.76 -27.72
CA GLU A 96 10.09 -11.53 -27.08
C GLU A 96 9.02 -11.86 -26.04
N LEU A 97 8.12 -12.82 -26.33
CA LEU A 97 7.13 -13.26 -25.35
C LEU A 97 7.79 -13.90 -24.13
N VAL A 98 8.83 -14.74 -24.32
CA VAL A 98 9.64 -15.32 -23.21
C VAL A 98 10.20 -14.21 -22.34
N ARG A 99 10.82 -13.19 -22.95
CA ARG A 99 11.40 -12.06 -22.22
C ARG A 99 10.34 -11.30 -21.44
N GLU A 100 9.24 -10.91 -22.08
CA GLU A 100 8.16 -10.16 -21.44
C GLU A 100 7.51 -10.91 -20.28
N LEU A 101 7.29 -12.22 -20.42
CA LEU A 101 6.76 -13.04 -19.31
C LEU A 101 7.78 -13.21 -18.16
N SER A 102 9.08 -13.29 -18.50
CA SER A 102 10.15 -13.32 -17.50
C SER A 102 10.21 -12.01 -16.70
N ASP A 103 10.24 -10.87 -17.42
CA ASP A 103 10.28 -9.54 -16.81
C ASP A 103 9.03 -9.27 -15.95
N ALA A 104 7.85 -9.69 -16.43
CA ALA A 104 6.61 -9.59 -15.67
C ALA A 104 6.63 -10.46 -14.41
N ALA A 105 7.16 -11.67 -14.51
CA ALA A 105 7.29 -12.58 -13.36
C ALA A 105 8.29 -12.03 -12.32
N GLU A 106 9.40 -11.46 -12.76
CA GLU A 106 10.39 -10.85 -11.91
C GLU A 106 9.85 -9.59 -11.21
N SER A 107 9.22 -8.70 -11.96
CA SER A 107 8.51 -7.52 -11.42
C SER A 107 7.43 -7.90 -10.40
N ALA A 108 6.67 -8.97 -10.66
CA ALA A 108 5.65 -9.46 -9.73
C ALA A 108 6.26 -10.10 -8.48
N ARG A 109 7.43 -10.77 -8.61
CA ARG A 109 8.18 -11.29 -7.45
C ARG A 109 8.73 -10.15 -6.60
N GLU A 110 9.34 -9.16 -7.22
CA GLU A 110 9.82 -7.96 -6.53
C GLU A 110 8.68 -7.24 -5.82
N THR A 111 7.54 -7.06 -6.48
CA THR A 111 6.35 -6.43 -5.88
C THR A 111 5.80 -7.26 -4.70
N ARG A 112 5.83 -8.59 -4.79
CA ARG A 112 5.40 -9.48 -3.68
C ARG A 112 6.35 -9.49 -2.50
N LEU A 113 7.62 -9.20 -2.73
CA LEU A 113 8.65 -9.07 -1.69
C LEU A 113 8.67 -7.67 -1.08
N ARG A 114 8.12 -6.66 -1.78
CA ARG A 114 8.03 -5.29 -1.27
C ARG A 114 7.00 -5.23 -0.14
N GLY A 115 7.34 -4.44 0.86
CA GLY A 115 6.39 -4.07 1.92
C GLY A 115 5.34 -3.06 1.42
N GLU A 116 4.27 -2.92 2.21
CA GLU A 116 3.22 -1.93 1.97
C GLU A 116 3.52 -0.65 2.74
N VAL A 117 3.11 0.49 2.20
CA VAL A 117 3.21 1.80 2.83
C VAL A 117 1.82 2.30 3.18
N ILE A 118 1.59 2.59 4.45
CA ILE A 118 0.33 3.13 4.97
C ILE A 118 0.61 4.51 5.55
N ALA A 119 -0.02 5.54 5.02
CA ALA A 119 -0.01 6.87 5.60
C ALA A 119 -1.23 7.06 6.51
N VAL A 120 -1.03 7.52 7.73
CA VAL A 120 -2.12 7.75 8.69
C VAL A 120 -2.18 9.22 9.04
N ILE A 121 -3.34 9.84 8.82
CA ILE A 121 -3.55 11.27 9.06
C ILE A 121 -4.89 11.52 9.76
N GLY A 122 -4.95 12.55 10.60
CA GLY A 122 -6.19 12.91 11.31
C GLY A 122 -7.07 13.88 10.54
N GLY A 123 -8.38 13.68 10.51
CA GLY A 123 -9.36 14.65 10.00
C GLY A 123 -9.36 15.95 10.80
N ARG A 124 -9.00 15.90 12.10
CA ARG A 124 -8.73 17.06 12.97
C ARG A 124 -7.65 16.75 14.00
N GLY A 125 -7.15 17.75 14.70
CA GLY A 125 -6.27 17.57 15.83
C GLY A 125 -6.93 16.71 16.92
N GLY A 126 -6.18 15.79 17.52
CA GLY A 126 -6.68 14.87 18.54
C GLY A 126 -7.63 13.77 18.00
N ALA A 127 -7.69 13.54 16.70
CA ALA A 127 -8.49 12.47 16.10
C ALA A 127 -8.04 11.07 16.53
N GLY A 128 -6.79 10.90 16.94
CA GLY A 128 -6.19 9.64 17.32
C GLY A 128 -5.45 8.96 16.16
N ALA A 129 -4.96 9.73 15.19
CA ALA A 129 -4.18 9.22 14.05
C ALA A 129 -2.91 8.52 14.52
N SER A 130 -2.08 9.17 15.32
CA SER A 130 -0.85 8.58 15.86
C SER A 130 -1.12 7.31 16.67
N LEU A 131 -2.20 7.31 17.46
CA LEU A 131 -2.65 6.12 18.18
C LEU A 131 -3.01 4.97 17.22
N PHE A 132 -3.68 5.29 16.11
CA PHE A 132 -4.05 4.31 15.12
C PHE A 132 -2.84 3.81 14.33
N ALA A 133 -1.89 4.70 14.00
CA ALA A 133 -0.61 4.35 13.38
C ALA A 133 0.19 3.37 14.27
N ALA A 134 0.30 3.65 15.56
CA ALA A 134 0.91 2.75 16.53
C ALA A 134 0.17 1.41 16.65
N ALA A 135 -1.16 1.42 16.56
CA ALA A 135 -1.96 0.21 16.57
C ALA A 135 -1.73 -0.65 15.30
N LEU A 136 -1.67 -0.03 14.13
CA LEU A 136 -1.31 -0.72 12.89
C LEU A 136 0.08 -1.37 13.01
N ALA A 137 1.07 -0.64 13.53
CA ALA A 137 2.42 -1.16 13.73
C ALA A 137 2.48 -2.36 14.69
N GLN A 138 1.64 -2.37 15.75
CA GLN A 138 1.59 -3.52 16.68
C GLN A 138 0.87 -4.75 16.10
N VAL A 139 0.04 -4.58 15.09
CA VAL A 139 -0.70 -5.67 14.45
C VAL A 139 0.02 -6.19 13.20
N ALA A 140 0.74 -5.33 12.51
CA ALA A 140 1.48 -5.68 11.30
C ALA A 140 2.68 -6.60 11.62
N THR A 141 3.00 -7.46 10.64
CA THR A 141 4.21 -8.27 10.68
C THR A 141 5.37 -7.43 10.14
N ASP A 142 6.49 -7.40 10.84
CA ASP A 142 7.70 -6.63 10.48
C ASP A 142 7.40 -5.15 10.16
N ALA A 143 6.96 -4.41 11.18
CA ALA A 143 6.56 -3.02 11.05
C ALA A 143 7.73 -2.05 11.16
N LEU A 144 7.73 -1.04 10.28
CA LEU A 144 8.47 0.20 10.43
C LEU A 144 7.48 1.33 10.69
N LEU A 145 7.52 1.91 11.89
CA LEU A 145 6.70 3.07 12.27
C LEU A 145 7.53 4.35 12.10
N VAL A 146 7.06 5.25 11.24
CA VAL A 146 7.76 6.49 10.87
C VAL A 146 6.93 7.68 11.35
N ASP A 147 7.49 8.47 12.24
CA ASP A 147 6.93 9.73 12.73
C ASP A 147 7.33 10.87 11.78
N VAL A 148 6.36 11.43 11.08
CA VAL A 148 6.59 12.53 10.12
C VAL A 148 6.18 13.89 10.70
N ASP A 149 5.84 13.94 12.02
CA ASP A 149 5.50 15.18 12.70
C ASP A 149 6.68 15.73 13.52
N PRO A 150 7.45 16.70 12.99
CA PRO A 150 8.60 17.26 13.71
C PRO A 150 8.21 18.10 14.91
N TRP A 151 6.93 18.44 15.06
CA TRP A 151 6.37 19.22 16.16
C TRP A 151 5.53 18.39 17.13
N GLY A 152 5.42 17.08 16.87
CA GLY A 152 4.74 16.13 17.72
C GLY A 152 5.51 15.81 19.00
N GLY A 153 4.86 15.13 19.92
CA GLY A 153 5.49 14.63 21.16
C GLY A 153 6.46 13.47 20.94
N GLY A 154 6.45 12.89 19.75
CA GLY A 154 7.20 11.69 19.35
C GLY A 154 6.38 10.42 19.49
N ILE A 155 6.31 9.64 18.40
CA ILE A 155 5.54 8.39 18.36
C ILE A 155 6.14 7.31 19.27
N ASP A 156 7.41 7.39 19.62
CA ASP A 156 8.11 6.49 20.52
C ASP A 156 7.56 6.55 21.96
N LEU A 157 7.15 7.74 22.46
CA LEU A 157 6.42 7.86 23.74
C LEU A 157 5.09 7.11 23.71
N LEU A 158 4.39 7.22 22.59
CA LEU A 158 3.07 6.61 22.44
C LEU A 158 3.14 5.07 22.45
N VAL A 159 4.25 4.49 21.96
CA VAL A 159 4.46 3.04 22.00
C VAL A 159 5.24 2.56 23.24
N GLY A 160 5.79 3.48 24.05
CA GLY A 160 6.61 3.17 25.24
C GLY A 160 8.03 2.75 24.90
N GLY A 161 8.56 3.26 23.78
CA GLY A 161 9.90 2.94 23.26
C GLY A 161 10.90 4.10 23.35
N GLU A 162 10.64 5.12 24.15
CA GLU A 162 11.44 6.35 24.24
C GLU A 162 12.86 6.11 24.77
N THR A 163 13.05 5.07 25.57
CA THR A 163 14.35 4.68 26.10
C THR A 163 15.12 3.70 25.23
N ALA A 164 14.50 3.19 24.15
CA ALA A 164 15.15 2.28 23.23
C ALA A 164 16.29 2.98 22.50
N PRO A 165 17.53 2.41 22.51
CA PRO A 165 18.66 3.01 21.80
C PRO A 165 18.47 2.92 20.29
N GLY A 166 19.05 3.87 19.56
CA GLY A 166 19.02 3.90 18.10
C GLY A 166 18.84 5.31 17.55
N LEU A 167 18.92 5.42 16.23
CA LEU A 167 18.85 6.69 15.49
C LEU A 167 17.47 7.34 15.58
N ARG A 168 17.49 8.66 15.60
CA ARG A 168 16.34 9.56 15.47
C ARG A 168 16.49 10.39 14.18
N TRP A 169 15.45 11.10 13.76
CA TRP A 169 15.49 11.91 12.54
C TRP A 169 16.75 12.82 12.43
N PRO A 170 17.13 13.59 13.45
CA PRO A 170 18.32 14.44 13.35
C PRO A 170 19.66 13.70 13.22
N ASP A 171 19.69 12.40 13.55
CA ASP A 171 20.89 11.58 13.42
C ASP A 171 21.07 11.01 12.01
N LEU A 172 20.02 11.08 11.18
CA LEU A 172 20.00 10.61 9.80
C LEU A 172 20.55 11.68 8.85
N ALA A 173 21.89 11.78 8.80
CA ALA A 173 22.56 12.63 7.80
C ALA A 173 22.61 11.88 6.45
N LEU A 174 21.61 12.09 5.59
CA LEU A 174 21.56 11.48 4.26
C LEU A 174 22.29 12.39 3.25
N GLN A 175 23.47 12.01 2.85
CA GLN A 175 24.26 12.68 1.80
C GLN A 175 23.99 12.11 0.40
N GLY A 176 22.78 11.62 0.14
CA GLY A 176 22.39 10.96 -1.11
C GLY A 176 22.62 9.44 -1.09
N GLY A 177 22.10 8.75 -2.11
CA GLY A 177 22.22 7.31 -2.26
C GLY A 177 21.04 6.51 -1.69
N ARG A 178 21.04 5.21 -1.99
CA ARG A 178 19.99 4.27 -1.55
C ARG A 178 20.33 3.73 -0.18
N LEU A 179 19.40 3.82 0.76
CA LEU A 179 19.53 3.20 2.07
C LEU A 179 19.39 1.68 1.98
N ASN A 180 20.29 0.97 2.66
CA ASN A 180 20.17 -0.46 2.84
C ASN A 180 19.22 -0.75 4.02
N TRP A 181 18.15 -1.52 3.78
CA TRP A 181 17.15 -1.79 4.81
C TRP A 181 17.71 -2.52 6.02
N SER A 182 18.58 -3.50 5.82
CA SER A 182 19.19 -4.24 6.94
C SER A 182 19.94 -3.29 7.88
N ALA A 183 20.78 -2.41 7.33
CA ALA A 183 21.53 -1.43 8.10
C ALA A 183 20.62 -0.42 8.81
N VAL A 184 19.59 0.10 8.11
CA VAL A 184 18.59 1.01 8.71
C VAL A 184 17.88 0.31 9.86
N ARG A 185 17.40 -0.92 9.65
CA ARG A 185 16.66 -1.69 10.66
C ARG A 185 17.48 -1.97 11.92
N GLU A 186 18.78 -2.23 11.77
CA GLU A 186 19.71 -2.45 12.90
C GLU A 186 19.99 -1.17 13.68
N ALA A 187 20.06 -0.03 12.97
CA ALA A 187 20.33 1.27 13.57
C ALA A 187 19.11 1.90 14.26
N LEU A 188 17.88 1.49 13.89
CA LEU A 188 16.65 2.05 14.46
C LEU A 188 16.30 1.48 15.84
N PRO A 189 15.71 2.28 16.72
CA PRO A 189 15.12 1.79 17.95
C PRO A 189 14.09 0.71 17.69
N ARG A 190 14.11 -0.33 18.51
CA ARG A 190 13.12 -1.41 18.44
C ARG A 190 12.43 -1.59 19.78
N HIS A 191 11.12 -1.62 19.72
CA HIS A 191 10.30 -1.89 20.89
C HIS A 191 9.15 -2.84 20.51
N ARG A 192 8.99 -3.93 21.25
CA ARG A 192 7.95 -4.96 21.00
C ARG A 192 7.84 -5.43 19.57
N GLY A 193 8.96 -5.60 18.88
CA GLY A 193 9.01 -6.07 17.49
C GLY A 193 8.80 -4.98 16.43
N ILE A 194 8.52 -3.74 16.83
CA ILE A 194 8.38 -2.61 15.92
C ILE A 194 9.72 -1.88 15.81
N SER A 195 10.21 -1.68 14.59
CA SER A 195 11.26 -0.71 14.31
C SER A 195 10.63 0.67 14.19
N MET A 196 11.21 1.70 14.80
CA MET A 196 10.61 3.02 14.79
C MET A 196 11.63 4.10 14.48
N LEU A 197 11.20 5.10 13.72
CA LEU A 197 11.95 6.32 13.49
C LEU A 197 11.10 7.49 13.96
N SER A 198 11.51 8.08 15.08
CA SER A 198 10.84 9.21 15.71
C SER A 198 11.74 10.43 15.75
N GLY A 199 11.18 11.58 16.07
CA GLY A 199 11.91 12.80 16.34
C GLY A 199 12.64 12.77 17.69
N THR A 200 13.38 13.83 17.95
CA THR A 200 13.87 14.19 19.27
C THR A 200 12.85 15.09 19.95
N ARG A 201 13.03 15.38 21.25
CA ARG A 201 12.19 16.34 21.98
C ARG A 201 12.60 17.81 21.72
N ARG A 202 13.43 18.03 20.71
CA ARG A 202 13.83 19.35 20.20
C ARG A 202 13.25 19.51 18.81
N GLY A 203 12.74 20.69 18.47
CA GLY A 203 12.26 20.96 17.14
C GLY A 203 13.37 20.76 16.09
N TYR A 204 13.01 20.17 14.97
CA TYR A 204 13.89 19.94 13.81
C TYR A 204 13.09 20.16 12.53
N GLU A 205 13.78 20.41 11.44
CA GLU A 205 13.17 20.43 10.12
C GLU A 205 13.24 19.03 9.52
N LEU A 206 12.17 18.60 8.86
CA LEU A 206 12.07 17.32 8.20
C LEU A 206 11.81 17.55 6.72
N ASP A 207 12.82 17.24 5.91
CA ASP A 207 12.77 17.33 4.46
C ASP A 207 12.12 16.10 3.81
N ALA A 208 11.69 16.26 2.56
CA ALA A 208 11.09 15.19 1.76
C ALA A 208 12.08 14.04 1.49
N GLY A 209 13.33 14.34 1.15
CA GLY A 209 14.33 13.35 0.75
C GLY A 209 14.61 12.28 1.80
N PRO A 210 14.87 12.60 3.07
CA PRO A 210 15.01 11.62 4.15
C PRO A 210 13.78 10.74 4.33
N VAL A 211 12.57 11.31 4.24
CA VAL A 211 11.33 10.54 4.36
C VAL A 211 11.20 9.55 3.22
N GLU A 212 11.40 9.99 1.98
CA GLU A 212 11.38 9.13 0.80
C GLU A 212 12.39 7.97 0.92
N ALA A 213 13.63 8.27 1.29
CA ALA A 213 14.71 7.29 1.40
C ALA A 213 14.41 6.20 2.44
N VAL A 214 13.88 6.58 3.61
CA VAL A 214 13.53 5.64 4.69
C VAL A 214 12.32 4.79 4.32
N VAL A 215 11.27 5.40 3.78
CA VAL A 215 10.05 4.72 3.36
C VAL A 215 10.37 3.72 2.24
N ASP A 216 11.14 4.13 1.22
CA ASP A 216 11.56 3.26 0.12
C ASP A 216 12.46 2.11 0.60
N ALA A 217 13.39 2.36 1.52
CA ALA A 217 14.23 1.31 2.11
C ALA A 217 13.39 0.26 2.85
N GLY A 218 12.47 0.68 3.71
CA GLY A 218 11.55 -0.21 4.42
C GLY A 218 10.68 -1.02 3.47
N ARG A 219 10.08 -0.36 2.47
CA ARG A 219 9.26 -0.99 1.44
C ARG A 219 10.03 -2.04 0.65
N ARG A 220 11.23 -1.73 0.15
CA ARG A 220 12.09 -2.68 -0.58
C ARG A 220 12.52 -3.85 0.28
N GLY A 221 12.73 -3.62 1.57
CA GLY A 221 13.08 -4.66 2.55
C GLY A 221 11.92 -5.52 3.02
N GLY A 222 10.70 -5.30 2.48
CA GLY A 222 9.52 -6.08 2.82
C GLY A 222 8.85 -5.66 4.14
N ALA A 223 9.23 -4.54 4.77
CA ALA A 223 8.56 -4.06 5.98
C ALA A 223 7.19 -3.44 5.67
N THR A 224 6.22 -3.59 6.58
CA THR A 224 5.02 -2.74 6.56
C THR A 224 5.41 -1.38 7.11
N VAL A 225 5.50 -0.38 6.23
CA VAL A 225 5.84 0.99 6.62
C VAL A 225 4.57 1.73 6.99
N ILE A 226 4.50 2.25 8.21
CA ILE A 226 3.39 3.06 8.69
C ILE A 226 3.91 4.47 8.97
N CYS A 227 3.45 5.46 8.21
CA CYS A 227 3.80 6.85 8.39
C CYS A 227 2.72 7.56 9.22
N ASP A 228 3.07 8.05 10.38
CA ASP A 228 2.22 8.94 11.18
C ASP A 228 2.40 10.38 10.71
N LEU A 229 1.34 10.99 10.19
CA LEU A 229 1.41 12.27 9.50
C LEU A 229 0.76 13.40 10.30
N PRO A 230 1.42 14.59 10.36
CA PRO A 230 0.78 15.81 10.82
C PRO A 230 -0.29 16.25 9.80
N ARG A 231 -1.25 17.06 10.26
CA ARG A 231 -2.23 17.67 9.35
C ARG A 231 -1.62 18.78 8.47
N ARG A 232 -0.43 19.24 8.79
CA ARG A 232 0.30 20.19 7.96
C ARG A 232 0.89 19.44 6.76
N LEU A 233 0.43 19.80 5.57
CA LEU A 233 0.88 19.22 4.31
C LEU A 233 2.23 19.83 3.87
N SER A 234 3.30 19.61 4.65
CA SER A 234 4.66 19.92 4.27
C SER A 234 5.12 19.00 3.12
N ASP A 235 6.25 19.30 2.49
CA ASP A 235 6.82 18.47 1.43
C ASP A 235 7.09 17.04 1.91
N ALA A 236 7.59 16.87 3.14
CA ALA A 236 7.77 15.58 3.79
C ALA A 236 6.44 14.80 3.93
N THR A 237 5.37 15.49 4.35
CA THR A 237 4.03 14.89 4.46
C THR A 237 3.47 14.50 3.10
N GLN A 238 3.60 15.37 2.09
CA GLN A 238 3.16 15.09 0.72
C GLN A 238 3.92 13.91 0.12
N THR A 239 5.23 13.81 0.36
CA THR A 239 6.05 12.67 -0.07
C THR A 239 5.56 11.36 0.52
N ALA A 240 5.28 11.32 1.82
CA ALA A 240 4.72 10.14 2.46
C ALA A 240 3.32 9.77 1.92
N LEU A 241 2.46 10.77 1.66
CA LEU A 241 1.14 10.56 1.06
C LEU A 241 1.24 10.01 -0.37
N ASN A 242 2.11 10.57 -1.21
CA ASN A 242 2.31 10.13 -2.59
C ASN A 242 2.85 8.69 -2.67
N THR A 243 3.72 8.30 -1.73
CA THR A 243 4.35 6.98 -1.70
C THR A 243 3.43 5.90 -1.14
N ALA A 244 2.37 6.29 -0.40
CA ALA A 244 1.49 5.35 0.30
C ALA A 244 0.63 4.51 -0.66
N ASP A 245 0.53 3.22 -0.37
CA ASP A 245 -0.42 2.31 -1.03
C ASP A 245 -1.85 2.51 -0.50
N LEU A 246 -1.95 3.01 0.75
CA LEU A 246 -3.22 3.35 1.39
C LEU A 246 -3.04 4.56 2.33
N VAL A 247 -3.89 5.55 2.18
CA VAL A 247 -4.02 6.68 3.12
C VAL A 247 -5.19 6.42 4.05
N VAL A 248 -4.93 6.36 5.35
CA VAL A 248 -5.94 6.16 6.38
C VAL A 248 -6.25 7.48 7.06
N LEU A 249 -7.43 8.01 6.77
CA LEU A 249 -7.95 9.22 7.41
C LEU A 249 -8.71 8.82 8.68
N VAL A 250 -8.29 9.31 9.84
CA VAL A 250 -8.90 8.99 11.14
C VAL A 250 -9.79 10.15 11.59
N SER A 251 -11.06 9.87 11.87
CA SER A 251 -12.02 10.88 12.34
C SER A 251 -12.77 10.42 13.59
N PRO A 252 -12.89 11.27 14.62
CA PRO A 252 -13.93 11.10 15.64
C PRO A 252 -15.33 11.17 15.02
N CYS A 253 -16.30 10.55 15.70
CA CYS A 253 -17.70 10.49 15.24
C CYS A 253 -18.53 11.63 15.87
N ASP A 254 -18.10 12.88 15.64
CA ASP A 254 -18.80 14.09 16.07
C ASP A 254 -18.91 15.09 14.89
N VAL A 255 -19.85 16.03 14.98
CA VAL A 255 -20.19 16.97 13.89
C VAL A 255 -18.98 17.83 13.46
N ARG A 256 -18.18 18.33 14.42
CA ARG A 256 -17.02 19.17 14.14
C ARG A 256 -15.92 18.37 13.46
N ALA A 257 -15.69 17.12 13.92
CA ALA A 257 -14.72 16.23 13.29
C ALA A 257 -15.17 15.83 11.88
N CYS A 258 -16.46 15.55 11.70
CA CYS A 258 -17.04 15.25 10.39
C CYS A 258 -16.81 16.40 9.40
N ALA A 259 -17.13 17.64 9.77
CA ALA A 259 -16.89 18.81 8.94
C ALA A 259 -15.41 19.01 8.59
N ALA A 260 -14.50 18.87 9.57
CA ALA A 260 -13.07 18.99 9.34
C ALA A 260 -12.53 17.86 8.43
N THR A 261 -13.07 16.64 8.57
CA THR A 261 -12.73 15.49 7.72
C THR A 261 -13.19 15.71 6.29
N ALA A 262 -14.42 16.21 6.08
CA ALA A 262 -14.94 16.55 4.77
C ALA A 262 -14.13 17.67 4.06
N THR A 263 -13.52 18.58 4.84
CA THR A 263 -12.66 19.63 4.28
C THR A 263 -11.32 19.08 3.77
N ILE A 264 -10.69 18.13 4.49
CA ILE A 264 -9.37 17.64 4.14
C ILE A 264 -9.42 16.46 3.14
N SER A 265 -10.48 15.66 3.13
CA SER A 265 -10.55 14.44 2.31
C SER A 265 -10.41 14.70 0.81
N PRO A 266 -10.98 15.75 0.17
CA PRO A 266 -10.76 16.04 -1.25
C PRO A 266 -9.29 16.39 -1.56
N VAL A 267 -8.63 17.11 -0.65
CA VAL A 267 -7.21 17.46 -0.80
C VAL A 267 -6.35 16.19 -0.77
N LEU A 268 -6.60 15.28 0.18
CA LEU A 268 -5.89 14.00 0.26
C LEU A 268 -6.15 13.14 -0.98
N SER A 269 -7.38 13.09 -1.46
CA SER A 269 -7.75 12.31 -2.66
C SER A 269 -7.12 12.85 -3.95
N THR A 270 -6.78 14.13 -4.00
CA THR A 270 -6.02 14.72 -5.11
C THR A 270 -4.55 14.28 -5.07
N ILE A 271 -3.96 14.12 -3.88
CA ILE A 271 -2.57 13.67 -3.71
C ILE A 271 -2.48 12.14 -3.90
N ASN A 272 -3.40 11.40 -3.31
CA ASN A 272 -3.43 9.94 -3.39
C ASN A 272 -4.88 9.44 -3.52
N PRO A 273 -5.25 8.74 -4.60
CA PRO A 273 -6.62 8.26 -4.80
C PRO A 273 -7.06 7.14 -3.86
N ASN A 274 -6.11 6.51 -3.16
CA ASN A 274 -6.37 5.37 -2.26
C ASN A 274 -6.61 5.84 -0.82
N VAL A 275 -7.55 6.76 -0.62
CA VAL A 275 -7.92 7.25 0.71
C VAL A 275 -9.09 6.43 1.27
N GLY A 276 -9.00 6.06 2.56
CA GLY A 276 -10.10 5.42 3.26
C GLY A 276 -10.22 5.91 4.70
N LEU A 277 -11.44 5.82 5.25
CA LEU A 277 -11.79 6.41 6.53
C LEU A 277 -11.84 5.38 7.66
N VAL A 278 -11.28 5.72 8.80
CA VAL A 278 -11.49 5.05 10.09
C VAL A 278 -12.22 5.99 11.03
N VAL A 279 -13.40 5.59 11.50
CA VAL A 279 -14.22 6.40 12.41
C VAL A 279 -14.09 5.90 13.85
N ARG A 280 -13.77 6.82 14.77
CA ARG A 280 -13.62 6.54 16.19
C ARG A 280 -14.79 7.12 16.99
N GLY A 281 -15.50 6.24 17.69
CA GLY A 281 -16.50 6.66 18.69
C GLY A 281 -15.87 7.25 19.96
N PRO A 282 -16.70 7.73 20.89
CA PRO A 282 -18.17 7.68 20.87
C PRO A 282 -18.79 8.68 19.88
N SER A 283 -20.09 8.51 19.60
CA SER A 283 -20.89 9.44 18.82
C SER A 283 -21.92 10.12 19.75
N PRO A 284 -21.59 11.25 20.37
CA PRO A 284 -22.46 11.88 21.36
C PRO A 284 -23.77 12.41 20.77
N GLY A 285 -23.77 12.76 19.45
CA GLY A 285 -24.95 13.22 18.73
C GLY A 285 -25.67 12.13 17.91
N GLY A 286 -25.31 10.85 18.07
CA GLY A 286 -25.93 9.74 17.35
C GLY A 286 -25.47 9.58 15.87
N LEU A 287 -24.50 10.36 15.41
CA LEU A 287 -23.94 10.28 14.05
C LEU A 287 -23.36 8.87 13.79
N ARG A 288 -23.68 8.28 12.68
CA ARG A 288 -23.19 6.94 12.31
C ARG A 288 -21.91 7.04 11.50
N ALA A 289 -21.02 6.05 11.65
CA ALA A 289 -19.76 6.01 10.93
C ALA A 289 -19.94 6.05 9.40
N ALA A 290 -21.00 5.43 8.88
CA ALA A 290 -21.34 5.46 7.47
C ALA A 290 -21.70 6.87 6.98
N GLU A 291 -22.41 7.66 7.78
CA GLU A 291 -22.75 9.04 7.44
C GLU A 291 -21.50 9.93 7.40
N VAL A 292 -20.55 9.71 8.32
CA VAL A 292 -19.25 10.41 8.29
C VAL A 292 -18.49 10.08 7.00
N ALA A 293 -18.50 8.82 6.57
CA ALA A 293 -17.84 8.39 5.33
C ALA A 293 -18.50 8.97 4.07
N GLU A 294 -19.84 9.00 4.05
CA GLU A 294 -20.62 9.60 2.96
C GLU A 294 -20.33 11.11 2.83
N ILE A 295 -20.36 11.85 3.94
CA ILE A 295 -20.07 13.29 3.98
C ILE A 295 -18.59 13.56 3.59
N ALA A 296 -17.66 12.70 4.02
CA ALA A 296 -16.26 12.83 3.66
C ALA A 296 -15.95 12.41 2.21
N GLY A 297 -16.86 11.71 1.53
CA GLY A 297 -16.69 11.24 0.15
C GLY A 297 -15.63 10.16 -0.02
N VAL A 298 -15.31 9.40 1.05
CA VAL A 298 -14.28 8.33 1.03
C VAL A 298 -14.80 7.04 1.67
N PRO A 299 -14.34 5.86 1.23
CA PRO A 299 -14.83 4.59 1.74
C PRO A 299 -14.54 4.39 3.23
N LEU A 300 -15.50 3.83 3.97
CA LEU A 300 -15.32 3.43 5.36
C LEU A 300 -14.54 2.12 5.44
N LEU A 301 -13.32 2.17 5.96
CA LEU A 301 -12.49 0.98 6.19
C LEU A 301 -12.84 0.27 7.49
N ALA A 302 -13.02 1.03 8.57
CA ALA A 302 -13.37 0.50 9.86
C ALA A 302 -14.05 1.55 10.74
N SER A 303 -14.82 1.06 11.72
CA SER A 303 -15.26 1.86 12.87
C SER A 303 -14.80 1.19 14.17
N MET A 304 -14.44 1.99 15.15
CA MET A 304 -13.99 1.52 16.45
C MET A 304 -14.62 2.30 17.59
N LYS A 305 -14.94 1.60 18.67
CA LYS A 305 -15.36 2.22 19.93
C LYS A 305 -14.16 2.83 20.63
N ALA A 306 -14.40 3.81 21.50
CA ALA A 306 -13.35 4.32 22.38
C ALA A 306 -12.85 3.20 23.31
N GLU A 307 -11.53 3.12 23.48
CA GLU A 307 -10.91 2.16 24.40
C GLU A 307 -10.97 2.73 25.83
N PRO A 308 -11.54 1.98 26.78
CA PRO A 308 -11.54 2.39 28.18
C PRO A 308 -10.10 2.47 28.73
N ARG A 309 -9.83 3.45 29.57
CA ARG A 309 -8.53 3.64 30.25
C ARG A 309 -7.33 3.80 29.31
N LEU A 310 -7.56 4.14 28.05
CA LEU A 310 -6.47 4.29 27.08
C LEU A 310 -5.51 5.41 27.48
N ALA A 311 -6.04 6.56 27.92
CA ALA A 311 -5.22 7.68 28.38
C ALA A 311 -4.31 7.27 29.56
N GLU A 312 -4.88 6.61 30.58
CA GLU A 312 -4.13 6.07 31.71
C GLU A 312 -3.02 5.08 31.25
N GLN A 313 -3.35 4.21 30.31
CA GLN A 313 -2.39 3.25 29.76
C GLN A 313 -1.22 3.93 29.04
N LEU A 314 -1.49 5.00 28.30
CA LEU A 314 -0.45 5.75 27.59
C LEU A 314 0.55 6.41 28.54
N GLU A 315 0.08 6.92 29.68
CA GLU A 315 0.94 7.49 30.73
C GLU A 315 1.80 6.44 31.46
N HIS A 316 1.43 5.16 31.39
CA HIS A 316 2.10 4.07 32.11
C HIS A 316 2.82 3.08 31.17
N GLY A 317 3.63 3.58 30.23
CA GLY A 317 4.49 2.77 29.37
C GLY A 317 3.90 2.45 28.01
N GLY A 318 3.10 3.35 27.49
CA GLY A 318 2.66 3.39 26.10
C GLY A 318 1.56 2.39 25.73
N LEU A 319 1.17 2.43 24.47
CA LEU A 319 0.10 1.60 23.93
C LEU A 319 0.42 0.10 24.02
N ARG A 320 -0.48 -0.65 24.65
CA ARG A 320 -0.46 -2.13 24.67
C ARG A 320 -1.78 -2.66 24.13
N LEU A 321 -1.79 -3.10 22.89
CA LEU A 321 -3.00 -3.63 22.28
C LEU A 321 -3.38 -5.00 22.86
N ARG A 322 -4.62 -5.10 23.35
CA ARG A 322 -5.23 -6.40 23.65
C ARG A 322 -5.75 -7.02 22.34
N ARG A 323 -5.55 -8.32 22.14
CA ARG A 323 -5.97 -9.02 20.90
C ARG A 323 -7.45 -8.79 20.51
N ARG A 324 -8.32 -8.56 21.51
CA ARG A 324 -9.77 -8.36 21.33
C ARG A 324 -10.21 -6.91 21.46
N SER A 325 -9.28 -5.94 21.52
CA SER A 325 -9.66 -4.53 21.59
C SER A 325 -10.26 -4.04 20.26
N ALA A 326 -11.12 -3.03 20.34
CA ALA A 326 -11.75 -2.42 19.17
C ALA A 326 -10.70 -1.79 18.23
N LEU A 327 -9.66 -1.21 18.83
CA LEU A 327 -8.53 -0.61 18.13
C LEU A 327 -7.74 -1.67 17.33
N ALA A 328 -7.42 -2.82 17.95
CA ALA A 328 -6.75 -3.92 17.26
C ALA A 328 -7.61 -4.55 16.16
N ALA A 329 -8.92 -4.63 16.36
CA ALA A 329 -9.84 -5.14 15.36
C ALA A 329 -9.92 -4.20 14.13
N ALA A 330 -9.98 -2.89 14.36
CA ALA A 330 -9.96 -1.89 13.30
C ALA A 330 -8.63 -1.91 12.52
N ALA A 331 -7.49 -1.98 13.22
CA ALA A 331 -6.17 -2.08 12.59
C ALA A 331 -6.06 -3.32 11.69
N ARG A 332 -6.52 -4.50 12.15
CA ARG A 332 -6.55 -5.71 11.32
C ARG A 332 -7.43 -5.58 10.08
N ARG A 333 -8.59 -4.90 10.18
CA ARG A 333 -9.46 -4.64 9.02
C ARG A 333 -8.78 -3.77 7.99
N VAL A 334 -8.07 -2.73 8.41
CA VAL A 334 -7.32 -1.85 7.52
C VAL A 334 -6.20 -2.62 6.84
N LEU A 335 -5.41 -3.41 7.57
CA LEU A 335 -4.35 -4.23 6.98
C LEU A 335 -4.89 -5.27 5.98
N ALA A 336 -6.10 -5.78 6.20
CA ALA A 336 -6.74 -6.76 5.29
C ALA A 336 -7.22 -6.14 3.96
N VAL A 337 -7.24 -4.82 3.82
CA VAL A 337 -7.54 -4.14 2.54
C VAL A 337 -6.34 -4.22 1.59
N LEU A 338 -5.13 -4.31 2.14
CA LEU A 338 -3.90 -4.43 1.38
C LEU A 338 -3.76 -5.85 0.78
N PRO A 339 -3.01 -6.00 -0.33
CA PRO A 339 -2.79 -7.31 -0.93
C PRO A 339 -2.16 -8.29 0.07
N PRO A 340 -2.57 -9.57 0.07
CA PRO A 340 -2.00 -10.55 0.99
C PRO A 340 -0.51 -10.77 0.66
N ARG A 341 0.35 -10.61 1.66
CA ARG A 341 1.77 -10.95 1.56
C ARG A 341 1.95 -12.45 1.41
N SER A 342 2.70 -12.87 0.41
CA SER A 342 3.22 -14.25 0.38
C SER A 342 4.31 -14.36 1.44
N ALA A 343 4.07 -15.14 2.48
CA ALA A 343 5.11 -15.46 3.45
C ALA A 343 6.33 -16.02 2.72
N PRO A 344 7.56 -15.61 3.04
CA PRO A 344 8.75 -16.26 2.53
C PRO A 344 8.68 -17.73 2.93
N LYS A 345 8.69 -18.64 1.96
CA LYS A 345 8.89 -20.07 2.24
C LYS A 345 10.24 -20.15 2.96
N GLN A 346 10.22 -20.51 4.23
CA GLN A 346 11.44 -20.98 4.90
C GLN A 346 11.90 -22.19 4.10
N ASN A 347 12.94 -22.00 3.30
CA ASN A 347 13.67 -23.14 2.75
C ASN A 347 14.21 -23.89 3.96
N GLY A 348 13.56 -25.01 4.26
CA GLY A 348 14.07 -25.93 5.24
C GLY A 348 15.49 -26.30 4.85
N GLN A 349 16.42 -26.02 5.73
CA GLN A 349 17.70 -26.68 5.75
C GLN A 349 17.39 -28.19 5.87
N ALA A 350 17.51 -28.88 4.75
CA ALA A 350 17.73 -30.32 4.78
C ALA A 350 19.20 -30.51 5.09
N ALA A 351 19.45 -31.18 6.22
CA ALA A 351 20.74 -31.67 6.64
C ALA A 351 21.28 -32.71 5.65
#